data_f2705e936a418632e0850ccef3e48de5
#
_entry.id   f2705e936a418632e0850ccef3e48de5
#
_cell.length_a   1.000
_cell.length_b   1.000
_cell.length_c   1.000
_cell.angle_alpha   90.00
_cell.angle_beta   90.00
_cell.angle_gamma   90.00
#
_symmetry.space_group_name_H-M   'P 1'
#
loop_
_entity.id
_entity.type
_entity.pdbx_description
1 polymer ?
#
loop_
_entity_poly.entity_id
_entity_poly.type
_entity_poly.pdbx_seq_one_letter_code
_entity_poly.pdbx_strand_id
1 'polypeptide(L)'
;MEGQRLKEFLRDWAGGRPERGAAAATLLALSRAAADIASVVEGASAASLSRTVGGNAGGDAQKLLDLRANDIILAALRDAPVAAVTSEELDDVQL
;
A
#
# COMPACT_ATOMS: atom_id res chain seq x y z
N MET A 1 -13.98 9.25 11.62
CA MET A 1 -13.40 8.10 10.91
C MET A 1 -13.00 8.50 9.52
N GLU A 2 -11.72 8.72 9.35
CA GLU A 2 -11.21 9.27 8.10
C GLU A 2 -11.42 8.35 6.91
N GLY A 3 -11.23 7.03 7.08
CA GLY A 3 -11.45 6.08 6.00
C GLY A 3 -12.89 6.06 5.50
N GLN A 4 -13.85 6.24 6.40
CA GLN A 4 -15.25 6.29 6.03
C GLN A 4 -15.58 7.61 5.33
N ARG A 5 -14.98 8.72 5.79
CA ARG A 5 -15.13 10.01 5.12
C ARG A 5 -14.55 9.98 3.72
N LEU A 6 -13.40 9.35 3.54
CA LEU A 6 -12.80 9.20 2.23
C LEU A 6 -13.73 8.44 1.28
N LYS A 7 -14.31 7.34 1.75
CA LYS A 7 -15.23 6.52 0.96
C LYS A 7 -16.45 7.34 0.54
N GLU A 8 -17.03 8.09 1.45
CA GLU A 8 -18.17 8.93 1.17
C GLU A 8 -17.83 10.05 0.19
N PHE A 9 -16.71 10.72 0.41
CA PHE A 9 -16.23 11.76 -0.47
C PHE A 9 -16.02 11.24 -1.89
N LEU A 10 -15.37 10.08 -2.02
CA LEU A 10 -15.08 9.50 -3.32
C LEU A 10 -16.37 9.06 -4.04
N ARG A 11 -17.34 8.56 -3.31
CA ARG A 11 -18.65 8.19 -3.88
C ARG A 11 -19.33 9.43 -4.47
N ASP A 12 -19.37 10.51 -3.72
CA ASP A 12 -19.98 11.75 -4.17
C ASP A 12 -19.23 12.35 -5.35
N TRP A 13 -17.92 12.35 -5.28
CA TRP A 13 -17.07 12.85 -6.36
C TRP A 13 -17.25 12.05 -7.65
N ALA A 14 -17.36 10.72 -7.53
CA ALA A 14 -17.52 9.84 -8.69
C ALA A 14 -18.84 10.09 -9.42
N GLY A 15 -19.93 10.33 -8.66
CA GLY A 15 -21.18 10.80 -9.21
C GLY A 15 -21.76 9.95 -10.36
N GLY A 16 -21.46 8.64 -10.35
CA GLY A 16 -21.93 7.75 -11.41
C GLY A 16 -21.09 7.76 -12.68
N ARG A 17 -20.01 8.52 -12.73
CA ARG A 17 -19.10 8.53 -13.88
C ARG A 17 -18.13 7.35 -13.82
N PRO A 18 -18.07 6.49 -14.87
CA PRO A 18 -17.23 5.28 -14.84
C PRO A 18 -15.75 5.57 -14.60
N GLU A 19 -15.17 6.57 -15.25
CA GLU A 19 -13.77 6.91 -15.10
C GLU A 19 -13.45 7.40 -13.69
N ARG A 20 -14.35 8.15 -13.08
CA ARG A 20 -14.19 8.58 -11.70
C ARG A 20 -14.42 7.44 -10.72
N GLY A 21 -15.36 6.56 -11.04
CA GLY A 21 -15.59 5.36 -10.24
C GLY A 21 -14.37 4.47 -10.18
N ALA A 22 -13.68 4.30 -11.31
CA ALA A 22 -12.45 3.53 -11.38
C ALA A 22 -11.35 4.16 -10.54
N ALA A 23 -11.18 5.48 -10.64
CA ALA A 23 -10.21 6.21 -9.84
C ALA A 23 -10.53 6.12 -8.35
N ALA A 24 -11.80 6.25 -7.98
CA ALA A 24 -12.23 6.15 -6.60
C ALA A 24 -11.95 4.76 -6.02
N ALA A 25 -12.23 3.71 -6.78
CA ALA A 25 -11.95 2.33 -6.36
C ALA A 25 -10.45 2.11 -6.14
N THR A 26 -9.63 2.64 -7.03
CA THR A 26 -8.17 2.54 -6.92
C THR A 26 -7.65 3.28 -5.69
N LEU A 27 -8.15 4.49 -5.43
CA LEU A 27 -7.76 5.26 -4.25
C LEU A 27 -8.15 4.55 -2.96
N LEU A 28 -9.32 3.91 -2.91
CA LEU A 28 -9.74 3.13 -1.74
C LEU A 28 -8.83 1.92 -1.54
N ALA A 29 -8.47 1.23 -2.62
CA ALA A 29 -7.56 0.09 -2.55
C ALA A 29 -6.19 0.55 -1.99
N LEU A 30 -5.67 1.67 -2.47
CA LEU A 30 -4.41 2.22 -1.99
C LEU A 30 -4.48 2.66 -0.53
N SER A 31 -5.62 3.21 -0.09
CA SER A 31 -5.77 3.61 1.32
C SER A 31 -5.74 2.41 2.26
N ARG A 32 -6.33 1.28 1.85
CA ARG A 32 -6.27 0.04 2.61
C ARG A 32 -4.86 -0.52 2.64
N ALA A 33 -4.17 -0.48 1.51
CA ALA A 33 -2.77 -0.90 1.43
C ALA A 33 -1.90 -0.06 2.36
N ALA A 34 -2.12 1.24 2.41
CA ALA A 34 -1.39 2.14 3.30
C ALA A 34 -1.59 1.76 4.77
N ALA A 35 -2.81 1.42 5.16
CA ALA A 35 -3.10 0.98 6.52
C ALA A 35 -2.39 -0.34 6.85
N ASP A 36 -2.37 -1.27 5.90
CA ASP A 36 -1.67 -2.55 6.07
C ASP A 36 -0.17 -2.34 6.20
N ILE A 37 0.41 -1.45 5.39
CA ILE A 37 1.83 -1.11 5.46
C ILE A 37 2.16 -0.49 6.81
N ALA A 38 1.32 0.42 7.30
CA ALA A 38 1.51 1.03 8.62
C ALA A 38 1.56 -0.03 9.71
N SER A 39 0.69 -1.04 9.64
CA SER A 39 0.69 -2.14 10.60
C SER A 39 1.98 -2.96 10.54
N VAL A 40 2.50 -3.20 9.35
CA VAL A 40 3.77 -3.92 9.16
C VAL A 40 4.93 -3.12 9.75
N VAL A 41 4.95 -1.81 9.50
CA VAL A 41 6.00 -0.92 10.03
C VAL A 41 5.97 -0.90 11.55
N GLU A 42 4.79 -0.80 12.15
CA GLU A 42 4.64 -0.82 13.61
C GLU A 42 5.14 -2.14 14.20
N GLY A 43 4.78 -3.26 13.57
CA GLY A 43 5.23 -4.57 14.00
C GLY A 43 6.75 -4.72 13.89
N ALA A 44 7.33 -4.24 12.80
CA ALA A 44 8.78 -4.29 12.60
C ALA A 44 9.51 -3.42 13.62
N SER A 45 8.99 -2.23 13.93
CA SER A 45 9.57 -1.35 14.94
C SER A 45 9.57 -1.99 16.33
N ALA A 46 8.46 -2.64 16.70
CA ALA A 46 8.37 -3.35 17.97
C ALA A 46 9.38 -4.49 18.03
N ALA A 47 9.53 -5.25 16.95
CA ALA A 47 10.51 -6.33 16.88
C ALA A 47 11.95 -5.81 16.97
N SER A 48 12.23 -4.68 16.35
CA SER A 48 13.54 -4.04 16.42
C SER A 48 13.88 -3.59 17.80
N LEU A 49 12.93 -3.05 18.54
CA LEU A 49 13.12 -2.61 19.91
C LEU A 49 13.42 -3.77 20.86
N SER A 50 12.86 -4.94 20.58
CA SER A 50 13.10 -6.13 21.41
C SER A 50 14.41 -6.83 21.09
N ARG A 51 15.04 -6.48 19.98
CA ARG A 51 16.32 -7.05 19.57
C ARG A 51 17.43 -6.05 19.78
N THR A 52 18.33 -6.38 20.65
CA THR A 52 19.55 -5.59 20.83
C THR A 52 20.49 -5.96 19.71
N VAL A 53 20.37 -5.31 18.58
CA VAL A 53 21.15 -5.71 17.43
C VAL A 53 22.17 -4.64 17.06
N GLY A 54 23.40 -5.06 16.97
CA GLY A 54 24.44 -4.24 16.37
C GLY A 54 24.56 -4.57 14.88
N GLY A 55 25.19 -3.72 14.15
CA GLY A 55 25.60 -3.99 12.79
C GLY A 55 24.54 -3.74 11.73
N ASN A 56 24.53 -4.56 10.70
CA ASN A 56 23.81 -4.32 9.45
C ASN A 56 22.35 -4.78 9.45
N ALA A 57 21.84 -5.21 10.58
CA ALA A 57 20.47 -5.71 10.66
C ALA A 57 19.43 -4.67 10.25
N GLY A 58 19.72 -3.38 10.47
CA GLY A 58 18.83 -2.30 10.06
C GLY A 58 18.66 -2.20 8.55
N GLY A 59 19.75 -2.39 7.79
CA GLY A 59 19.68 -2.34 6.33
C GLY A 59 18.87 -3.49 5.73
N ASP A 60 19.06 -4.71 6.27
CA ASP A 60 18.31 -5.87 5.81
C ASP A 60 16.83 -5.75 6.18
N ALA A 61 16.53 -5.24 7.37
CA ALA A 61 15.16 -5.02 7.78
C ALA A 61 14.47 -3.98 6.90
N GLN A 62 15.17 -2.91 6.53
CA GLN A 62 14.66 -1.88 5.64
C GLN A 62 14.31 -2.49 4.28
N LYS A 63 15.18 -3.30 3.74
CA LYS A 63 14.95 -3.96 2.45
C LYS A 63 13.74 -4.88 2.50
N LEU A 64 13.58 -5.64 3.57
CA LEU A 64 12.42 -6.51 3.75
C LEU A 64 11.13 -5.71 3.84
N LEU A 65 11.15 -4.55 4.51
CA LEU A 65 9.98 -3.66 4.59
C LEU A 65 9.62 -3.13 3.21
N ASP A 66 10.61 -2.72 2.41
CA ASP A 66 10.38 -2.22 1.06
C ASP A 66 9.72 -3.30 0.20
N LEU A 67 10.22 -4.53 0.24
CA LEU A 67 9.65 -5.65 -0.50
C LEU A 67 8.25 -5.98 -0.02
N ARG A 68 8.03 -5.97 1.29
CA ARG A 68 6.72 -6.25 1.87
C ARG A 68 5.69 -5.19 1.47
N ALA A 69 6.08 -3.92 1.52
CA ALA A 69 5.22 -2.82 1.09
C ALA A 69 4.85 -2.95 -0.38
N ASN A 70 5.82 -3.29 -1.22
CA ASN A 70 5.60 -3.53 -2.64
C ASN A 70 4.57 -4.65 -2.86
N ASP A 71 4.71 -5.78 -2.14
CA ASP A 71 3.77 -6.90 -2.24
C ASP A 71 2.35 -6.50 -1.85
N ILE A 72 2.21 -5.72 -0.77
CA ILE A 72 0.92 -5.26 -0.29
C ILE A 72 0.24 -4.37 -1.34
N ILE A 73 0.99 -3.44 -1.92
CA ILE A 73 0.45 -2.53 -2.95
C ILE A 73 0.06 -3.30 -4.20
N LEU A 74 0.91 -4.21 -4.67
CA LEU A 74 0.63 -5.01 -5.85
C LEU A 74 -0.62 -5.88 -5.65
N ALA A 75 -0.75 -6.48 -4.48
CA ALA A 75 -1.94 -7.29 -4.15
C ALA A 75 -3.21 -6.43 -4.14
N ALA A 76 -3.14 -5.23 -3.58
CA ALA A 76 -4.26 -4.30 -3.56
C ALA A 76 -4.67 -3.86 -4.96
N LEU A 77 -3.69 -3.59 -5.82
CA LEU A 77 -3.95 -3.09 -7.17
C LEU A 77 -4.35 -4.20 -8.14
N ARG A 78 -4.11 -5.47 -7.81
CA ARG A 78 -4.49 -6.58 -8.67
C ARG A 78 -5.99 -6.60 -8.94
N ASP A 79 -6.79 -6.26 -7.94
CA ASP A 79 -8.24 -6.25 -8.04
C ASP A 79 -8.80 -4.85 -8.33
N ALA A 80 -7.93 -3.85 -8.47
CA ALA A 80 -8.34 -2.50 -8.78
C ALA A 80 -8.38 -2.29 -10.31
N PRO A 81 -9.19 -1.34 -10.80
CA PRO A 81 -9.29 -1.08 -12.24
C PRO A 81 -8.12 -0.26 -12.75
N VAL A 82 -6.92 -0.83 -12.74
CA VAL A 82 -5.70 -0.22 -13.25
C VAL A 82 -5.18 -1.04 -14.42
N ALA A 83 -4.58 -0.37 -15.40
CA ALA A 83 -4.08 -1.03 -16.60
C ALA A 83 -2.69 -1.63 -16.38
N ALA A 84 -1.83 -0.92 -15.64
CA ALA A 84 -0.45 -1.33 -15.44
C ALA A 84 0.12 -0.72 -14.17
N VAL A 85 1.11 -1.38 -13.60
CA VAL A 85 1.82 -0.90 -12.42
C VAL A 85 3.32 -0.98 -12.68
N THR A 86 4.05 0.07 -12.31
CA THR A 86 5.50 0.06 -12.27
C THR A 86 5.95 0.30 -10.84
N SER A 87 7.05 -0.30 -10.45
CA SER A 87 7.60 -0.15 -9.12
C SER A 87 9.10 -0.25 -9.18
N GLU A 88 9.77 0.47 -8.30
CA GLU A 88 11.22 0.41 -8.15
C GLU A 88 11.69 -1.01 -7.81
N GLU A 89 10.84 -1.78 -7.14
CA GLU A 89 11.14 -3.14 -6.71
C GLU A 89 10.84 -4.21 -7.79
N LEU A 90 10.31 -3.80 -8.95
CA LEU A 90 9.98 -4.70 -10.03
C LEU A 90 10.92 -4.51 -11.21
N ASP A 91 11.31 -5.60 -11.84
CA ASP A 91 12.13 -5.57 -13.05
C ASP A 91 11.31 -5.11 -14.26
N ASP A 92 10.03 -5.50 -14.29
CA ASP A 92 9.13 -5.23 -15.41
C ASP A 92 7.81 -4.63 -14.95
N VAL A 93 7.12 -3.99 -15.89
CA VAL A 93 5.78 -3.47 -15.68
C VAL A 93 4.81 -4.63 -15.44
N GLN A 94 3.95 -4.49 -14.46
CA GLN A 94 2.86 -5.44 -14.21
C GLN A 94 1.61 -4.98 -14.96
N LEU A 95 1.08 -5.86 -15.79
CA LEU A 95 -0.13 -5.59 -16.57
C LEU A 95 -1.37 -6.22 -15.97
#